data_01e15120a99a531d673f129da0a8671e
#
_entry.id   01e15120a99a531d673f129da0a8671e
#
_cell.length_a   1.000
_cell.length_b   1.000
_cell.length_c   1.000
_cell.angle_alpha   90.00
_cell.angle_beta   90.00
_cell.angle_gamma   90.00
#
_symmetry.space_group_name_H-M   'P 1'
#
loop_
_entity.id
_entity.type
_entity.pdbx_description
1 polymer ?
#
loop_
_entity_poly.entity_id
_entity_poly.type
_entity_poly.pdbx_seq_one_letter_code
_entity_poly.pdbx_strand_id
1 'polypeptide(L)'
;MRTKKMIKKCCHLVSILTAMLLIGCSSSEEDNSATLVDGKSTVITDLAGDTGASMGGNTDGKEQRSFHTFLFRFSDKKQIWLHTKADSLQYMKTNDWDIAFTGPYNSEVFVNNSKYQYNPGFEGPAQNTAVVLLNEDYRNVTQAPADTDFNNSEITKIGWASSESSPGWFYYSLSSHIMQSIPNRTYAIRLPNGKFAKLQLVNAYKGNPPAVTDLNWPAPYFTFRYYVQNDGTKNLNTK
;
A
#
# COMPACT_ATOMS: atom_id res chain seq x y z
N MET A 1 -4.77 -94.25 -31.45
CA MET A 1 -5.56 -94.42 -30.19
C MET A 1 -5.59 -93.13 -29.44
N ARG A 2 -6.76 -92.57 -29.20
CA ARG A 2 -7.14 -91.37 -28.41
C ARG A 2 -6.51 -90.03 -28.74
N THR A 3 -7.26 -89.28 -29.52
CA THR A 3 -7.30 -87.85 -29.72
C THR A 3 -7.64 -87.10 -28.44
N LYS A 4 -6.89 -86.03 -28.11
CA LYS A 4 -7.30 -84.98 -27.17
C LYS A 4 -7.39 -83.62 -27.88
N LYS A 5 -8.61 -83.12 -27.94
CA LYS A 5 -8.96 -81.77 -28.41
C LYS A 5 -8.32 -80.71 -27.50
N MET A 6 -7.59 -79.77 -28.10
CA MET A 6 -7.17 -78.57 -27.45
C MET A 6 -8.15 -77.43 -27.75
N ILE A 7 -8.75 -76.93 -26.71
CA ILE A 7 -9.64 -75.75 -26.74
C ILE A 7 -8.78 -74.52 -26.74
N LYS A 8 -8.84 -73.71 -27.80
CA LYS A 8 -8.29 -72.40 -27.86
C LYS A 8 -9.13 -71.42 -27.05
N LYS A 9 -8.62 -70.91 -25.93
CA LYS A 9 -9.19 -69.74 -25.22
C LYS A 9 -8.61 -68.45 -25.84
N CYS A 10 -9.51 -67.69 -26.45
CA CYS A 10 -9.25 -66.38 -26.96
C CYS A 10 -9.19 -65.42 -25.78
N CYS A 11 -8.01 -64.87 -25.42
CA CYS A 11 -7.85 -63.77 -24.45
C CYS A 11 -7.97 -62.46 -25.20
N HIS A 12 -9.05 -61.74 -24.96
CA HIS A 12 -9.20 -60.36 -25.36
C HIS A 12 -8.40 -59.48 -24.37
N LEU A 13 -7.35 -58.87 -24.84
CA LEU A 13 -6.63 -57.85 -24.11
C LEU A 13 -7.39 -56.55 -24.25
N VAL A 14 -8.06 -56.14 -23.19
CA VAL A 14 -8.65 -54.80 -23.08
C VAL A 14 -7.57 -53.85 -22.62
N SER A 15 -7.05 -53.03 -23.54
CA SER A 15 -6.16 -51.91 -23.23
C SER A 15 -6.98 -50.79 -22.60
N ILE A 16 -6.85 -50.61 -21.29
CA ILE A 16 -7.37 -49.46 -20.59
C ILE A 16 -6.33 -48.33 -20.75
N LEU A 17 -6.64 -47.40 -21.62
CA LEU A 17 -5.87 -46.15 -21.81
C LEU A 17 -6.26 -45.18 -20.67
N THR A 18 -5.46 -45.15 -19.62
CA THR A 18 -5.62 -44.19 -18.51
C THR A 18 -5.16 -42.84 -18.97
N ALA A 19 -6.09 -41.97 -19.35
CA ALA A 19 -5.80 -40.55 -19.59
C ALA A 19 -5.51 -39.87 -18.24
N MET A 20 -4.25 -39.62 -17.93
CA MET A 20 -3.85 -38.71 -16.85
C MET A 20 -4.22 -37.27 -17.26
N LEU A 21 -5.32 -36.77 -16.71
CA LEU A 21 -5.64 -35.38 -16.69
C LEU A 21 -4.63 -34.69 -15.74
N LEU A 22 -3.61 -34.04 -16.31
CA LEU A 22 -2.79 -33.08 -15.61
C LEU A 22 -3.68 -31.87 -15.33
N ILE A 23 -4.31 -31.84 -14.16
CA ILE A 23 -4.86 -30.61 -13.61
C ILE A 23 -3.65 -29.75 -13.22
N GLY A 24 -3.21 -28.91 -14.14
CA GLY A 24 -2.30 -27.83 -13.86
C GLY A 24 -3.03 -26.86 -12.92
N CYS A 25 -2.76 -26.92 -11.61
CA CYS A 25 -3.00 -25.78 -10.74
C CYS A 25 -2.11 -24.64 -11.25
N SER A 26 -2.63 -23.80 -12.13
CA SER A 26 -2.12 -22.46 -12.23
C SER A 26 -2.51 -21.79 -10.94
N SER A 27 -1.57 -21.55 -10.03
CA SER A 27 -1.73 -20.56 -8.98
C SER A 27 -1.90 -19.22 -9.70
N SER A 28 -3.15 -18.85 -10.00
CA SER A 28 -3.48 -17.46 -10.28
C SER A 28 -3.10 -16.73 -8.98
N GLU A 29 -2.05 -15.92 -9.02
CA GLU A 29 -1.86 -14.88 -8.02
C GLU A 29 -3.14 -14.05 -8.10
N GLU A 30 -4.04 -14.23 -7.12
CA GLU A 30 -5.23 -13.41 -7.02
C GLU A 30 -4.73 -11.97 -6.85
N ASP A 31 -4.98 -11.15 -7.86
CA ASP A 31 -4.70 -9.72 -7.81
C ASP A 31 -5.61 -9.08 -6.75
N ASN A 32 -5.10 -9.01 -5.53
CA ASN A 32 -5.79 -8.35 -4.41
C ASN A 32 -6.18 -6.90 -4.70
N SER A 33 -5.67 -6.32 -5.77
CA SER A 33 -6.01 -4.96 -6.20
C SER A 33 -7.46 -4.86 -6.66
N ALA A 34 -8.05 -5.93 -7.23
CA ALA A 34 -9.44 -5.95 -7.68
C ALA A 34 -10.43 -5.71 -6.52
N THR A 35 -10.09 -6.15 -5.29
CA THR A 35 -10.92 -5.94 -4.09
C THR A 35 -10.89 -4.50 -3.57
N LEU A 36 -9.93 -3.68 -4.04
CA LEU A 36 -9.78 -2.27 -3.64
C LEU A 36 -10.65 -1.32 -4.46
N VAL A 37 -11.13 -1.77 -5.63
CA VAL A 37 -11.92 -0.95 -6.55
C VAL A 37 -13.35 -0.83 -6.04
N ASP A 38 -13.86 0.39 -5.92
CA ASP A 38 -15.25 0.70 -5.51
C ASP A 38 -15.97 1.64 -6.49
N GLY A 39 -15.35 1.94 -7.63
CA GLY A 39 -15.89 2.80 -8.68
C GLY A 39 -15.72 4.31 -8.47
N LYS A 40 -15.37 4.76 -7.25
CA LYS A 40 -15.17 6.19 -6.93
C LYS A 40 -13.76 6.48 -6.42
N SER A 41 -13.17 5.54 -5.68
CA SER A 41 -11.81 5.70 -5.14
C SER A 41 -10.76 5.56 -6.23
N THR A 42 -9.71 6.33 -6.10
CA THR A 42 -8.48 6.11 -6.86
C THR A 42 -7.67 5.03 -6.17
N VAL A 43 -7.33 3.98 -6.90
CA VAL A 43 -6.41 2.93 -6.48
C VAL A 43 -5.07 3.17 -7.16
N ILE A 44 -4.01 3.18 -6.37
CA ILE A 44 -2.62 3.22 -6.83
C ILE A 44 -2.02 1.85 -6.52
N THR A 45 -1.45 1.22 -7.52
CA THR A 45 -0.76 -0.07 -7.40
C THR A 45 0.69 0.07 -7.80
N ASP A 46 1.57 -0.56 -7.02
CA ASP A 46 3.00 -0.62 -7.29
C ASP A 46 3.69 0.73 -7.54
N LEU A 47 3.26 1.79 -6.84
CA LEU A 47 3.97 3.07 -6.89
C LEU A 47 5.38 2.88 -6.34
N ALA A 48 6.37 2.92 -7.21
CA ALA A 48 7.75 2.72 -6.80
C ALA A 48 8.22 3.86 -5.88
N GLY A 49 8.71 3.51 -4.70
CA GLY A 49 9.52 4.39 -3.87
C GLY A 49 10.99 4.38 -4.33
N ASP A 50 11.90 4.77 -3.46
CA ASP A 50 13.33 4.76 -3.78
C ASP A 50 13.91 3.33 -3.76
N THR A 51 13.70 2.60 -4.83
CA THR A 51 14.17 1.22 -4.99
C THR A 51 15.68 1.09 -5.16
N GLY A 52 16.39 2.20 -5.39
CA GLY A 52 17.84 2.23 -5.51
C GLY A 52 18.57 2.36 -4.16
N ALA A 53 17.86 2.65 -3.06
CA ALA A 53 18.44 2.77 -1.72
C ALA A 53 18.32 1.48 -0.91
N SER A 54 19.24 1.27 0.03
CA SER A 54 19.21 0.19 1.01
C SER A 54 19.72 0.66 2.37
N MET A 55 19.12 0.12 3.45
CA MET A 55 19.61 0.30 4.83
C MET A 55 20.51 -0.87 5.27
N GLY A 56 20.49 -1.98 4.54
CA GLY A 56 21.24 -3.21 4.90
C GLY A 56 22.63 -3.28 4.32
N GLY A 57 23.44 -4.19 4.87
CA GLY A 57 24.81 -4.45 4.40
C GLY A 57 24.89 -5.23 3.08
N ASN A 58 23.87 -6.01 2.72
CA ASN A 58 23.76 -6.66 1.42
C ASN A 58 22.80 -5.84 0.54
N THR A 59 23.36 -5.14 -0.41
CA THR A 59 22.64 -4.13 -1.18
C THR A 59 22.06 -4.65 -2.49
N ASP A 60 22.46 -5.82 -2.96
CA ASP A 60 22.00 -6.39 -4.25
C ASP A 60 21.99 -5.37 -5.39
N GLY A 61 23.08 -4.61 -5.52
CA GLY A 61 23.20 -3.53 -6.51
C GLY A 61 22.54 -2.21 -6.11
N LYS A 62 21.95 -2.11 -4.90
CA LYS A 62 21.43 -0.85 -4.36
C LYS A 62 22.51 -0.08 -3.62
N GLU A 63 22.34 1.22 -3.51
CA GLU A 63 23.26 2.09 -2.75
C GLU A 63 22.89 2.09 -1.26
N GLN A 64 23.87 1.92 -0.40
CA GLN A 64 23.70 2.09 1.04
C GLN A 64 23.63 3.60 1.35
N ARG A 65 22.44 4.15 1.39
CA ARG A 65 22.14 5.55 1.68
C ARG A 65 20.73 5.72 2.22
N SER A 66 20.44 6.92 2.69
CA SER A 66 19.06 7.31 3.04
C SER A 66 18.17 7.30 1.80
N PHE A 67 16.91 6.93 1.99
CA PHE A 67 15.89 6.95 0.95
C PHE A 67 15.52 8.38 0.58
N HIS A 68 15.48 8.70 -0.70
CA HIS A 68 14.95 9.98 -1.17
C HIS A 68 13.46 10.09 -0.86
N THR A 69 13.06 11.22 -0.34
CA THR A 69 11.64 11.53 -0.13
C THR A 69 10.96 11.79 -1.46
N PHE A 70 9.72 11.36 -1.60
CA PHE A 70 8.85 11.85 -2.65
C PHE A 70 7.53 12.37 -2.08
N LEU A 71 6.98 13.35 -2.76
CA LEU A 71 5.68 13.94 -2.51
C LEU A 71 4.67 13.35 -3.49
N PHE A 72 3.42 13.23 -3.08
CA PHE A 72 2.36 12.73 -3.94
C PHE A 72 1.15 13.66 -3.90
N ARG A 73 0.61 13.98 -5.07
CA ARG A 73 -0.57 14.82 -5.22
C ARG A 73 -1.76 13.98 -5.66
N PHE A 74 -2.87 14.08 -4.92
CA PHE A 74 -4.07 13.27 -5.17
C PHE A 74 -4.78 13.65 -6.47
N SER A 75 -4.81 14.93 -6.83
CA SER A 75 -5.61 15.44 -7.95
C SER A 75 -5.21 14.89 -9.31
N ASP A 76 -3.93 14.64 -9.53
CA ASP A 76 -3.37 14.17 -10.80
C ASP A 76 -2.45 12.95 -10.65
N LYS A 77 -2.37 12.37 -9.44
CA LYS A 77 -1.51 11.22 -9.10
C LYS A 77 -0.03 11.48 -9.31
N LYS A 78 0.38 12.76 -9.25
CA LYS A 78 1.76 13.15 -9.52
C LYS A 78 2.67 12.76 -8.37
N GLN A 79 3.73 12.00 -8.68
CA GLN A 79 4.86 11.74 -7.81
C GLN A 79 5.95 12.79 -8.08
N ILE A 80 6.43 13.46 -7.03
CA ILE A 80 7.45 14.52 -7.11
C ILE A 80 8.61 14.11 -6.22
N TRP A 81 9.74 13.81 -6.84
CA TRP A 81 10.94 13.39 -6.14
C TRP A 81 11.73 14.57 -5.58
N LEU A 82 12.30 14.39 -4.40
CA LEU A 82 13.21 15.34 -3.74
C LEU A 82 14.63 14.78 -3.75
N HIS A 83 15.26 14.75 -4.94
CA HIS A 83 16.64 14.25 -5.08
C HIS A 83 17.68 15.27 -4.68
N THR A 84 17.36 16.55 -4.81
CA THR A 84 18.28 17.65 -4.59
C THR A 84 17.74 18.66 -3.59
N LYS A 85 18.64 19.53 -3.07
CA LYS A 85 18.23 20.68 -2.27
C LYS A 85 17.33 21.65 -3.06
N ALA A 86 17.56 21.75 -4.37
CA ALA A 86 16.74 22.60 -5.25
C ALA A 86 15.29 22.07 -5.31
N ASP A 87 15.09 20.74 -5.46
CA ASP A 87 13.76 20.14 -5.43
C ASP A 87 13.06 20.41 -4.10
N SER A 88 13.78 20.24 -2.99
CA SER A 88 13.25 20.52 -1.65
C SER A 88 12.80 21.97 -1.48
N LEU A 89 13.61 22.91 -1.94
CA LEU A 89 13.27 24.35 -1.90
C LEU A 89 12.08 24.69 -2.80
N GLN A 90 11.94 24.00 -3.93
CA GLN A 90 10.87 24.24 -4.89
C GLN A 90 9.52 23.72 -4.42
N TYR A 91 9.46 22.52 -3.80
CA TYR A 91 8.22 21.80 -3.61
C TYR A 91 7.76 21.64 -2.16
N MET A 92 8.66 21.55 -1.18
CA MET A 92 8.28 21.18 0.19
C MET A 92 7.32 22.19 0.82
N LYS A 93 7.63 23.50 0.71
CA LYS A 93 6.83 24.57 1.33
C LYS A 93 5.78 25.12 0.35
N THR A 94 4.99 24.22 -0.26
CA THR A 94 3.90 24.56 -1.19
C THR A 94 2.63 23.80 -0.84
N ASN A 95 1.51 24.14 -1.48
CA ASN A 95 0.28 23.37 -1.44
C ASN A 95 0.15 22.39 -2.65
N ASP A 96 1.24 22.13 -3.37
CA ASP A 96 1.25 21.33 -4.60
C ASP A 96 1.35 19.83 -4.36
N TRP A 97 1.23 19.39 -3.12
CA TRP A 97 1.23 17.99 -2.74
C TRP A 97 0.31 17.76 -1.53
N ASP A 98 -0.15 16.53 -1.36
CA ASP A 98 -1.07 16.14 -0.30
C ASP A 98 -0.41 15.26 0.75
N ILE A 99 0.37 14.26 0.32
CA ILE A 99 1.12 13.37 1.21
C ILE A 99 2.58 13.25 0.76
N ALA A 100 3.47 12.95 1.70
CA ALA A 100 4.88 12.68 1.47
C ALA A 100 5.25 11.30 2.00
N PHE A 101 6.05 10.57 1.23
CA PHE A 101 6.62 9.28 1.60
C PHE A 101 8.09 9.46 1.94
N THR A 102 8.46 9.16 3.18
CA THR A 102 9.77 9.45 3.76
C THR A 102 10.32 8.28 4.56
N GLY A 103 11.49 8.47 5.15
CA GLY A 103 12.11 7.52 6.07
C GLY A 103 12.57 6.23 5.41
N PRO A 104 12.95 5.21 6.19
CA PRO A 104 13.38 3.93 5.68
C PRO A 104 12.32 3.29 4.79
N TYR A 105 12.74 2.85 3.59
CA TYR A 105 11.84 2.27 2.58
C TYR A 105 10.63 3.14 2.24
N ASN A 106 10.75 4.48 2.41
CA ASN A 106 9.66 5.45 2.23
C ASN A 106 8.38 5.11 3.03
N SER A 107 8.49 4.35 4.10
CA SER A 107 7.35 3.79 4.84
C SER A 107 6.66 4.76 5.79
N GLU A 108 7.26 5.92 6.02
CA GLU A 108 6.70 7.00 6.83
C GLU A 108 5.94 7.98 5.95
N VAL A 109 4.65 8.14 6.21
CA VAL A 109 3.78 9.01 5.43
C VAL A 109 3.39 10.23 6.25
N PHE A 110 3.62 11.41 5.69
CA PHE A 110 3.19 12.68 6.23
C PHE A 110 2.09 13.28 5.38
N VAL A 111 1.07 13.84 6.01
CA VAL A 111 0.15 14.76 5.35
C VAL A 111 0.80 16.12 5.31
N ASN A 112 0.65 16.90 4.22
CA ASN A 112 1.21 18.24 4.10
C ASN A 112 0.72 19.13 5.24
N ASN A 113 1.60 19.48 6.18
CA ASN A 113 1.25 20.25 7.35
C ASN A 113 2.40 21.16 7.77
N SER A 114 2.10 22.44 7.93
CA SER A 114 3.10 23.47 8.24
C SER A 114 3.46 23.60 9.72
N LYS A 115 2.71 22.95 10.62
CA LYS A 115 2.85 23.14 12.08
C LYS A 115 3.91 22.24 12.71
N TYR A 116 4.23 21.10 12.09
CA TYR A 116 5.11 20.09 12.70
C TYR A 116 6.52 20.20 12.14
N GLN A 117 7.50 20.42 13.01
CA GLN A 117 8.91 20.67 12.67
C GLN A 117 9.54 19.62 11.74
N TYR A 118 9.15 18.37 11.86
CA TYR A 118 9.72 17.27 11.03
C TYR A 118 8.87 16.93 9.80
N ASN A 119 7.80 17.69 9.57
CA ASN A 119 6.99 17.54 8.37
C ASN A 119 7.68 18.18 7.18
N PRO A 120 7.72 17.57 6.00
CA PRO A 120 8.28 18.19 4.80
C PRO A 120 7.67 19.57 4.48
N GLY A 121 6.39 19.78 4.83
CA GLY A 121 5.69 21.06 4.66
C GLY A 121 5.87 22.08 5.78
N PHE A 122 6.76 21.84 6.75
CA PHE A 122 6.95 22.73 7.90
C PHE A 122 7.22 24.18 7.47
N GLU A 123 6.57 25.13 8.14
CA GLU A 123 6.59 26.57 7.80
C GLU A 123 6.07 26.90 6.39
N GLY A 124 5.39 25.98 5.73
CA GLY A 124 4.71 26.21 4.45
C GLY A 124 3.30 26.78 4.63
N PRO A 125 2.51 26.84 3.56
CA PRO A 125 1.15 27.41 3.59
C PRO A 125 0.07 26.49 4.16
N ALA A 126 0.33 25.17 4.32
CA ALA A 126 -0.65 24.16 4.72
C ALA A 126 -0.96 24.17 6.24
N GLN A 127 -1.62 25.22 6.73
CA GLN A 127 -1.81 25.47 8.17
C GLN A 127 -2.93 24.65 8.82
N ASN A 128 -3.99 24.32 8.08
CA ASN A 128 -5.21 23.69 8.62
C ASN A 128 -5.34 22.21 8.29
N THR A 129 -4.30 21.62 7.74
CA THR A 129 -4.24 20.21 7.42
C THR A 129 -4.14 19.39 8.70
N ALA A 130 -4.86 18.27 8.73
CA ALA A 130 -4.80 17.31 9.83
C ALA A 130 -5.19 15.92 9.33
N VAL A 131 -4.81 14.89 10.08
CA VAL A 131 -5.16 13.51 9.84
C VAL A 131 -5.76 12.88 11.08
N VAL A 132 -6.82 12.09 10.93
CA VAL A 132 -7.48 11.33 11.99
C VAL A 132 -7.46 9.86 11.62
N LEU A 133 -7.02 8.99 12.52
CA LEU A 133 -7.10 7.54 12.35
C LEU A 133 -8.51 7.07 12.69
N LEU A 134 -9.10 6.28 11.78
CA LEU A 134 -10.33 5.55 11.98
C LEU A 134 -9.99 4.06 11.93
N ASN A 135 -10.18 3.35 13.05
CA ASN A 135 -9.99 1.89 13.11
C ASN A 135 -11.21 1.19 12.49
N GLU A 136 -11.39 1.40 11.20
CA GLU A 136 -12.55 0.97 10.45
C GLU A 136 -12.16 0.62 9.00
N ASP A 137 -12.87 -0.36 8.40
CA ASP A 137 -12.69 -0.67 6.98
C ASP A 137 -12.97 0.56 6.12
N TYR A 138 -12.13 0.79 5.14
CA TYR A 138 -12.20 1.95 4.24
C TYR A 138 -13.58 2.15 3.61
N ARG A 139 -14.28 1.06 3.26
CA ARG A 139 -15.62 1.11 2.64
C ARG A 139 -16.71 1.53 3.60
N ASN A 140 -16.49 1.42 4.91
CA ASN A 140 -17.44 1.80 5.94
C ASN A 140 -17.29 3.27 6.34
N VAL A 141 -16.15 3.88 6.10
CA VAL A 141 -15.93 5.31 6.32
C VAL A 141 -16.69 6.11 5.26
N THR A 142 -17.86 6.59 5.63
CA THR A 142 -18.78 7.34 4.75
C THR A 142 -18.83 8.83 5.05
N GLN A 143 -18.28 9.26 6.18
CA GLN A 143 -18.24 10.66 6.61
C GLN A 143 -16.86 11.01 7.17
N ALA A 144 -16.38 12.22 6.90
CA ALA A 144 -15.22 12.75 7.58
C ALA A 144 -15.57 13.08 9.05
N PRO A 145 -14.63 12.91 9.98
CA PRO A 145 -14.79 13.29 11.39
C PRO A 145 -15.23 14.74 11.59
N ALA A 146 -15.64 15.08 12.81
CA ALA A 146 -15.94 16.45 13.18
C ALA A 146 -14.67 17.33 13.09
N ASP A 147 -14.83 18.64 12.91
CA ASP A 147 -13.68 19.56 12.85
C ASP A 147 -12.88 19.57 14.15
N THR A 148 -13.56 19.31 15.29
CA THR A 148 -12.93 19.14 16.60
C THR A 148 -11.94 17.98 16.61
N ASP A 149 -12.26 16.87 15.93
CA ASP A 149 -11.38 15.69 15.89
C ASP A 149 -10.11 16.00 15.10
N PHE A 150 -10.24 16.71 13.98
CA PHE A 150 -9.08 17.19 13.23
C PHE A 150 -8.26 18.22 13.99
N ASN A 151 -8.91 19.14 14.72
CA ASN A 151 -8.22 20.19 15.48
C ASN A 151 -7.46 19.63 16.68
N ASN A 152 -7.97 18.54 17.27
CA ASN A 152 -7.38 17.86 18.43
C ASN A 152 -6.47 16.70 18.04
N SER A 153 -6.33 16.40 16.75
CA SER A 153 -5.46 15.32 16.32
C SER A 153 -3.99 15.66 16.55
N GLU A 154 -3.29 14.77 17.23
CA GLU A 154 -1.84 14.84 17.48
C GLU A 154 -1.05 13.96 16.50
N ILE A 155 -1.70 13.41 15.46
CA ILE A 155 -1.04 12.55 14.49
C ILE A 155 -0.18 13.42 13.56
N THR A 156 1.12 13.37 13.76
CA THR A 156 2.10 14.09 12.94
C THR A 156 2.61 13.28 11.77
N LYS A 157 2.58 11.94 11.90
CA LYS A 157 3.13 10.98 10.95
C LYS A 157 2.37 9.65 11.00
N ILE A 158 2.19 9.03 9.85
CA ILE A 158 1.65 7.68 9.69
C ILE A 158 2.82 6.76 9.31
N GLY A 159 3.25 5.89 10.20
CA GLY A 159 4.42 5.04 9.97
C GLY A 159 4.31 3.70 10.67
N TRP A 160 5.38 3.27 11.34
CA TRP A 160 5.39 2.07 12.16
C TRP A 160 4.46 2.23 13.39
N ALA A 161 3.61 1.24 13.60
CA ALA A 161 2.77 1.14 14.79
C ALA A 161 3.51 0.36 15.88
N SER A 162 3.83 1.02 16.98
CA SER A 162 4.43 0.38 18.17
C SER A 162 3.43 -0.39 19.02
N SER A 163 2.12 -0.10 18.86
CA SER A 163 0.99 -0.75 19.54
C SER A 163 -0.28 -0.61 18.71
N GLU A 164 -1.37 -1.26 19.13
CA GLU A 164 -2.68 -1.14 18.47
C GLU A 164 -3.25 0.28 18.52
N SER A 165 -2.95 1.04 19.57
CA SER A 165 -3.38 2.43 19.73
C SER A 165 -2.51 3.43 18.96
N SER A 166 -1.35 3.01 18.47
CA SER A 166 -0.46 3.84 17.67
C SER A 166 -1.07 4.15 16.30
N PRO A 167 -0.91 5.37 15.75
CA PRO A 167 -1.50 5.77 14.48
C PRO A 167 -0.81 5.19 13.24
N GLY A 168 0.21 4.34 13.40
CA GLY A 168 0.95 3.77 12.28
C GLY A 168 0.10 2.84 11.42
N TRP A 169 0.49 2.60 10.17
CA TRP A 169 -0.23 1.78 9.22
C TRP A 169 0.30 0.36 9.09
N PHE A 170 1.45 0.05 9.70
CA PHE A 170 2.06 -1.28 9.65
C PHE A 170 2.73 -1.65 10.97
N TYR A 171 2.82 -2.95 11.22
CA TYR A 171 3.71 -3.55 12.20
C TYR A 171 5.01 -3.96 11.51
N TYR A 172 6.14 -3.81 12.21
CA TYR A 172 7.44 -4.24 11.74
C TYR A 172 8.01 -5.32 12.65
N SER A 173 8.34 -6.47 12.08
CA SER A 173 8.98 -7.56 12.81
C SER A 173 10.49 -7.37 12.83
N LEU A 174 11.08 -7.20 14.00
CA LEU A 174 12.54 -7.09 14.16
C LEU A 174 13.27 -8.41 13.86
N SER A 175 12.59 -9.56 13.93
CA SER A 175 13.20 -10.87 13.67
C SER A 175 13.19 -11.24 12.18
N SER A 176 12.11 -10.96 11.46
CA SER A 176 12.00 -11.25 10.04
C SER A 176 12.33 -10.05 9.13
N HIS A 177 12.41 -8.85 9.70
CA HIS A 177 12.57 -7.58 8.98
C HIS A 177 11.46 -7.31 7.92
N ILE A 178 10.29 -7.89 8.15
CA ILE A 178 9.13 -7.76 7.29
C ILE A 178 8.13 -6.79 7.90
N MET A 179 7.58 -5.96 7.05
CA MET A 179 6.50 -5.03 7.35
C MET A 179 5.17 -5.70 7.03
N GLN A 180 4.19 -5.57 7.93
CA GLN A 180 2.83 -6.09 7.74
C GLN A 180 1.83 -4.96 7.93
N SER A 181 1.04 -4.65 6.92
CA SER A 181 -0.02 -3.65 7.03
C SER A 181 -1.07 -4.06 8.06
N ILE A 182 -1.63 -3.07 8.74
CA ILE A 182 -2.66 -3.29 9.76
C ILE A 182 -4.02 -3.18 9.08
N PRO A 183 -4.86 -4.23 9.13
CA PRO A 183 -6.18 -4.19 8.52
C PRO A 183 -7.09 -3.17 9.19
N ASN A 184 -8.14 -2.74 8.48
CA ASN A 184 -9.16 -1.84 8.99
C ASN A 184 -8.61 -0.51 9.54
N ARG A 185 -7.56 0.02 8.91
CA ARG A 185 -7.03 1.35 9.19
C ARG A 185 -7.29 2.30 8.03
N THR A 186 -8.17 3.24 8.26
CA THR A 186 -8.50 4.32 7.34
C THR A 186 -8.11 5.65 7.95
N TYR A 187 -7.48 6.50 7.18
CA TYR A 187 -7.08 7.84 7.62
C TYR A 187 -7.98 8.87 6.94
N ALA A 188 -8.75 9.59 7.74
CA ALA A 188 -9.44 10.78 7.25
C ALA A 188 -8.47 11.96 7.27
N ILE A 189 -8.44 12.72 6.19
CA ILE A 189 -7.51 13.83 6.00
C ILE A 189 -8.31 15.09 5.69
N ARG A 190 -8.02 16.17 6.39
CA ARG A 190 -8.40 17.52 5.99
C ARG A 190 -7.23 18.11 5.21
N LEU A 191 -7.44 18.38 3.92
CA LEU A 191 -6.42 18.82 2.97
C LEU A 191 -6.15 20.34 3.09
N PRO A 192 -5.02 20.84 2.53
CA PRO A 192 -4.67 22.26 2.56
C PRO A 192 -5.76 23.18 1.97
N ASN A 193 -6.51 22.71 0.99
CA ASN A 193 -7.59 23.44 0.34
C ASN A 193 -8.94 23.36 1.07
N GLY A 194 -8.98 22.78 2.27
CA GLY A 194 -10.18 22.60 3.09
C GLY A 194 -11.07 21.43 2.68
N LYS A 195 -10.74 20.67 1.63
CA LYS A 195 -11.44 19.45 1.25
C LYS A 195 -11.08 18.30 2.19
N PHE A 196 -11.92 17.27 2.17
CA PHE A 196 -11.68 16.05 2.93
C PHE A 196 -11.32 14.90 2.01
N ALA A 197 -10.45 14.02 2.50
CA ALA A 197 -10.09 12.78 1.84
C ALA A 197 -10.13 11.62 2.84
N LYS A 198 -10.27 10.40 2.32
CA LYS A 198 -9.93 9.18 3.05
C LYS A 198 -8.83 8.43 2.31
N LEU A 199 -7.91 7.85 3.09
CA LEU A 199 -6.73 7.14 2.62
C LEU A 199 -6.63 5.79 3.32
N GLN A 200 -6.29 4.74 2.58
CA GLN A 200 -5.86 3.46 3.13
C GLN A 200 -4.54 3.06 2.48
N LEU A 201 -3.51 2.86 3.31
CA LEU A 201 -2.24 2.27 2.91
C LEU A 201 -2.38 0.75 3.01
N VAL A 202 -2.13 0.04 1.91
CA VAL A 202 -2.44 -1.40 1.79
C VAL A 202 -1.18 -2.23 1.85
N ASN A 203 -0.16 -1.87 1.09
CA ASN A 203 1.08 -2.64 1.00
C ASN A 203 2.25 -1.77 0.58
N ALA A 204 3.48 -2.21 0.86
CA ALA A 204 4.72 -1.58 0.36
C ALA A 204 5.59 -2.56 -0.44
N TYR A 205 5.05 -3.70 -0.81
CA TYR A 205 5.76 -4.72 -1.57
C TYR A 205 5.15 -4.86 -2.97
N LYS A 206 6.01 -5.11 -3.96
CA LYS A 206 5.62 -5.22 -5.37
C LYS A 206 4.60 -6.33 -5.59
N GLY A 207 3.57 -6.04 -6.39
CA GLY A 207 2.49 -6.98 -6.70
C GLY A 207 1.42 -7.09 -5.61
N ASN A 208 1.47 -6.26 -4.55
CA ASN A 208 0.47 -6.27 -3.47
C ASN A 208 0.18 -7.68 -2.90
N PRO A 209 1.22 -8.46 -2.52
CA PRO A 209 1.01 -9.83 -2.07
C PRO A 209 0.15 -9.89 -0.81
N PRO A 210 -0.70 -10.92 -0.64
CA PRO A 210 -1.52 -11.10 0.56
C PRO A 210 -0.68 -11.39 1.81
N ALA A 211 0.51 -11.94 1.63
CA ALA A 211 1.49 -12.18 2.68
C ALA A 211 2.90 -12.12 2.10
N VAL A 212 3.82 -11.52 2.86
CA VAL A 212 5.25 -11.49 2.54
C VAL A 212 5.97 -12.41 3.50
N THR A 213 6.67 -13.40 2.98
CA THR A 213 7.43 -14.38 3.75
C THR A 213 8.91 -14.35 3.42
N ASP A 214 9.29 -13.61 2.38
CA ASP A 214 10.68 -13.50 1.92
C ASP A 214 11.19 -12.06 2.12
N LEU A 215 12.31 -11.94 2.83
CA LEU A 215 13.00 -10.68 3.07
C LEU A 215 13.43 -9.96 1.76
N ASN A 216 13.68 -10.73 0.70
CA ASN A 216 14.10 -10.20 -0.59
C ASN A 216 12.94 -9.77 -1.49
N TRP A 217 11.68 -9.81 -1.00
CA TRP A 217 10.55 -9.32 -1.77
C TRP A 217 10.77 -7.86 -2.19
N PRO A 218 10.58 -7.52 -3.48
CA PRO A 218 10.89 -6.19 -3.97
C PRO A 218 10.11 -5.09 -3.22
N ALA A 219 10.84 -4.16 -2.61
CA ALA A 219 10.34 -3.01 -1.86
C ALA A 219 11.27 -1.79 -2.06
N PRO A 220 10.79 -0.55 -1.88
CA PRO A 220 9.40 -0.16 -1.61
C PRO A 220 8.57 0.00 -2.89
N TYR A 221 7.38 -0.59 -2.91
CA TYR A 221 6.36 -0.43 -3.94
C TYR A 221 5.00 -0.30 -3.26
N PHE A 222 4.40 0.89 -3.33
CA PHE A 222 3.21 1.18 -2.55
C PHE A 222 1.92 0.84 -3.30
N THR A 223 1.06 0.08 -2.64
CA THR A 223 -0.35 -0.04 -3.00
C THR A 223 -1.17 0.67 -1.95
N PHE A 224 -2.01 1.62 -2.39
CA PHE A 224 -2.93 2.37 -1.53
C PHE A 224 -4.14 2.83 -2.31
N ARG A 225 -5.22 3.18 -1.60
CA ARG A 225 -6.38 3.82 -2.20
C ARG A 225 -6.75 5.08 -1.44
N TYR A 226 -7.35 6.01 -2.17
CA TYR A 226 -7.87 7.24 -1.59
C TYR A 226 -9.10 7.73 -2.33
N TYR A 227 -9.89 8.53 -1.65
CA TYR A 227 -11.00 9.27 -2.22
C TYR A 227 -10.92 10.71 -1.72
N VAL A 228 -10.99 11.68 -2.64
CA VAL A 228 -11.05 13.11 -2.31
C VAL A 228 -12.45 13.60 -2.59
N GLN A 229 -13.08 14.13 -1.57
CA GLN A 229 -14.38 14.76 -1.67
C GLN A 229 -14.23 16.13 -2.33
N ASN A 230 -14.95 16.39 -3.43
CA ASN A 230 -14.73 17.56 -4.30
C ASN A 230 -15.75 18.69 -4.13
N ASP A 231 -16.88 18.46 -3.45
CA ASP A 231 -17.97 19.44 -3.31
C ASP A 231 -17.89 20.28 -2.02
N GLY A 232 -16.85 20.07 -1.18
CA GLY A 232 -16.65 20.79 0.07
C GLY A 232 -17.46 20.22 1.27
N THR A 233 -18.24 19.14 1.06
CA THR A 233 -18.93 18.45 2.17
C THR A 233 -18.01 17.46 2.88
N LYS A 234 -18.50 16.87 3.98
CA LYS A 234 -17.81 15.79 4.70
C LYS A 234 -18.17 14.39 4.17
N ASN A 235 -18.87 14.28 3.05
CA ASN A 235 -19.29 13.01 2.50
C ASN A 235 -18.11 12.26 1.87
N LEU A 236 -17.69 11.15 2.49
CA LEU A 236 -16.63 10.26 2.03
C LEU A 236 -17.18 8.93 1.49
N ASN A 237 -18.49 8.85 1.21
CA ASN A 237 -19.12 7.64 0.74
C ASN A 237 -18.66 7.27 -0.67
N THR A 238 -18.09 6.07 -0.82
CA THR A 238 -17.63 5.50 -2.08
C THR A 238 -18.41 4.25 -2.50
N LYS A 239 -19.47 3.94 -1.76
CA LYS A 239 -20.44 2.88 -2.14
C LYS A 239 -21.48 3.43 -3.11
#